data_5f5045c94c9a0c6feb00b9841e6f3dce
#
_entry.id   5f5045c94c9a0c6feb00b9841e6f3dce
#
_cell.length_a   1.000
_cell.length_b   1.000
_cell.length_c   1.000
_cell.angle_alpha   90.00
_cell.angle_beta   90.00
_cell.angle_gamma   90.00
#
_symmetry.space_group_name_H-M   'P 1'
#
loop_
_entity.id
_entity.type
_entity.pdbx_description
1 polymer ?
#
loop_
_entity_poly.entity_id
_entity_poly.type
_entity_poly.pdbx_seq_one_letter_code
_entity_poly.pdbx_strand_id
1 'polypeptide(L)'
;MFPFVKPIAKWIATSGGVGFIPIAPGTYGTIVGIPLVWLMDTLPLWQYGLITIVAIGIAIWAASEADLAWGTHDCQKICIDETVGYFVTLLPVDKHGWVPLVFGFVLFRFFDQVKPPPVRWLDENLAGGWGVVLDDVAAGVMAAIVMWGLEHFGVVARVSGL
;
A
#
# COMPACT_ATOMS: atom_id res chain seq x y z
N MET A 1 -11.56 -26.87 -4.13
CA MET A 1 -10.74 -25.75 -3.69
C MET A 1 -9.41 -26.31 -3.19
N PHE A 2 -8.28 -25.88 -3.73
CA PHE A 2 -6.97 -26.46 -3.43
C PHE A 2 -6.57 -26.12 -1.98
N PRO A 3 -6.17 -27.13 -1.16
CA PRO A 3 -5.90 -26.93 0.28
C PRO A 3 -4.71 -25.97 0.56
N PHE A 4 -3.84 -25.75 -0.41
CA PHE A 4 -2.67 -24.87 -0.29
C PHE A 4 -2.95 -23.40 -0.56
N VAL A 5 -4.10 -23.04 -1.18
CA VAL A 5 -4.41 -21.66 -1.55
C VAL A 5 -4.63 -20.78 -0.31
N LYS A 6 -5.39 -21.29 0.67
CA LYS A 6 -5.72 -20.54 1.89
C LYS A 6 -4.49 -20.11 2.71
N PRO A 7 -3.52 -20.99 3.01
CA PRO A 7 -2.33 -20.58 3.76
C PRO A 7 -1.44 -19.59 2.99
N ILE A 8 -1.30 -19.76 1.67
CA ILE A 8 -0.53 -18.81 0.84
C ILE A 8 -1.21 -17.44 0.80
N ALA A 9 -2.53 -17.40 0.58
CA ALA A 9 -3.30 -16.17 0.57
C ALA A 9 -3.19 -15.43 1.92
N LYS A 10 -3.32 -16.14 3.05
CA LYS A 10 -3.14 -15.55 4.38
C LYS A 10 -1.74 -14.99 4.59
N TRP A 11 -0.72 -15.70 4.14
CA TRP A 11 0.67 -15.23 4.27
C TRP A 11 0.91 -13.96 3.44
N ILE A 12 0.40 -13.90 2.21
CA ILE A 12 0.48 -12.71 1.36
C ILE A 12 -0.36 -11.57 1.96
N ALA A 13 -1.62 -11.83 2.33
CA ALA A 13 -2.53 -10.83 2.89
C ALA A 13 -1.98 -10.17 4.15
N THR A 14 -1.19 -10.90 4.93
CA THR A 14 -0.53 -10.39 6.15
C THR A 14 0.87 -9.81 5.88
N SER A 15 1.22 -9.50 4.63
CA SER A 15 2.55 -9.01 4.25
C SER A 15 3.70 -9.83 4.86
N GLY A 16 3.62 -11.17 4.69
CA GLY A 16 4.62 -12.09 5.22
C GLY A 16 4.52 -12.37 6.73
N GLY A 17 3.34 -12.15 7.31
CA GLY A 17 3.06 -12.44 8.73
C GLY A 17 3.09 -11.22 9.66
N VAL A 18 3.48 -10.04 9.19
CA VAL A 18 3.48 -8.82 10.04
C VAL A 18 2.07 -8.40 10.47
N GLY A 19 1.03 -8.76 9.69
CA GLY A 19 -0.36 -8.54 10.06
C GLY A 19 -0.82 -9.26 11.35
N PHE A 20 -0.03 -10.18 11.89
CA PHE A 20 -0.29 -10.80 13.19
C PHE A 20 0.21 -9.96 14.38
N ILE A 21 0.91 -8.84 14.13
CA ILE A 21 1.32 -7.92 15.19
C ILE A 21 0.06 -7.25 15.76
N PRO A 22 -0.16 -7.30 17.10
CA PRO A 22 -1.44 -6.90 17.68
C PRO A 22 -1.67 -5.37 17.71
N ILE A 23 -0.65 -4.57 17.46
CA ILE A 23 -0.71 -3.10 17.51
C ILE A 23 -0.40 -2.54 16.13
N ALA A 24 -1.35 -1.81 15.54
CA ALA A 24 -1.21 -1.10 14.28
C ALA A 24 -0.65 -1.96 13.12
N PRO A 25 -1.23 -3.12 12.79
CA PRO A 25 -0.71 -4.02 11.74
C PRO A 25 -0.55 -3.31 10.39
N GLY A 26 -1.46 -2.42 10.02
CA GLY A 26 -1.35 -1.63 8.80
C GLY A 26 -0.11 -0.73 8.73
N THR A 27 0.30 -0.14 9.87
CA THR A 27 1.57 0.61 9.92
C THR A 27 2.74 -0.29 9.56
N TYR A 28 2.76 -1.52 10.05
CA TYR A 28 3.79 -2.49 9.69
C TYR A 28 3.69 -2.96 8.24
N GLY A 29 2.47 -3.08 7.68
CA GLY A 29 2.26 -3.32 6.25
C GLY A 29 2.92 -2.24 5.39
N THR A 30 2.71 -0.97 5.74
CA THR A 30 3.38 0.17 5.08
C THR A 30 4.90 0.12 5.26
N ILE A 31 5.40 -0.22 6.46
CA ILE A 31 6.85 -0.36 6.74
C ILE A 31 7.47 -1.46 5.87
N VAL A 32 6.78 -2.58 5.65
CA VAL A 32 7.23 -3.64 4.71
C VAL A 32 7.35 -3.09 3.29
N GLY A 33 6.49 -2.16 2.91
CA GLY A 33 6.55 -1.48 1.62
C GLY A 33 7.85 -0.70 1.40
N ILE A 34 8.46 -0.12 2.45
CA ILE A 34 9.65 0.73 2.34
C ILE A 34 10.83 0.01 1.67
N PRO A 35 11.33 -1.13 2.17
CA PRO A 35 12.44 -1.84 1.53
C PRO A 35 12.08 -2.37 0.14
N LEU A 36 10.81 -2.72 -0.12
CA LEU A 36 10.38 -3.16 -1.43
C LEU A 36 10.43 -2.03 -2.45
N VAL A 37 9.94 -0.83 -2.09
CA VAL A 37 10.06 0.36 -2.94
C VAL A 37 11.54 0.71 -3.17
N TRP A 38 12.35 0.66 -2.13
CA TRP A 38 13.79 0.93 -2.24
C TRP A 38 14.51 -0.03 -3.19
N LEU A 39 14.14 -1.32 -3.18
CA LEU A 39 14.65 -2.30 -4.14
C LEU A 39 14.19 -2.02 -5.58
N MET A 40 13.04 -1.40 -5.76
CA MET A 40 12.47 -1.03 -7.06
C MET A 40 12.92 0.37 -7.55
N ASP A 41 13.72 1.10 -6.76
CA ASP A 41 14.12 2.49 -7.06
C ASP A 41 14.89 2.62 -8.39
N THR A 42 15.70 1.62 -8.73
CA THR A 42 16.47 1.59 -9.98
C THR A 42 15.66 1.21 -11.22
N LEU A 43 14.40 0.79 -11.05
CA LEU A 43 13.56 0.36 -12.16
C LEU A 43 13.00 1.57 -12.93
N PRO A 44 12.91 1.49 -14.27
CA PRO A 44 12.20 2.50 -15.03
C PRO A 44 10.72 2.54 -14.64
N LEU A 45 10.10 3.71 -14.76
CA LEU A 45 8.72 3.98 -14.31
C LEU A 45 7.70 2.94 -14.81
N TRP A 46 7.83 2.48 -16.05
CA TRP A 46 6.90 1.50 -16.61
C TRP A 46 7.00 0.12 -15.93
N GLN A 47 8.21 -0.30 -15.50
CA GLN A 47 8.39 -1.55 -14.77
C GLN A 47 7.86 -1.42 -13.34
N TYR A 48 8.17 -0.32 -12.67
CA TYR A 48 7.61 -0.03 -11.36
C TYR A 48 6.07 -0.02 -11.39
N GLY A 49 5.48 0.67 -12.37
CA GLY A 49 4.03 0.72 -12.58
C GLY A 49 3.43 -0.66 -12.84
N LEU A 50 4.07 -1.48 -13.69
CA LEU A 50 3.61 -2.84 -13.97
C LEU A 50 3.64 -3.72 -12.71
N ILE A 51 4.73 -3.67 -11.93
CA ILE A 51 4.85 -4.40 -10.66
C ILE A 51 3.75 -3.94 -9.68
N THR A 52 3.50 -2.64 -9.58
CA THR A 52 2.46 -2.09 -8.72
C THR A 52 1.07 -2.60 -9.13
N ILE A 53 0.74 -2.60 -10.43
CA ILE A 53 -0.54 -3.13 -10.93
C ILE A 53 -0.69 -4.61 -10.62
N VAL A 54 0.34 -5.41 -10.86
CA VAL A 54 0.34 -6.84 -10.55
C VAL A 54 0.20 -7.06 -9.03
N ALA A 55 0.91 -6.29 -8.22
CA ALA A 55 0.82 -6.36 -6.76
C ALA A 55 -0.58 -6.03 -6.24
N ILE A 56 -1.28 -5.02 -6.81
CA ILE A 56 -2.67 -4.70 -6.50
C ILE A 56 -3.59 -5.90 -6.80
N GLY A 57 -3.44 -6.52 -7.97
CA GLY A 57 -4.22 -7.70 -8.34
C GLY A 57 -4.01 -8.88 -7.38
N ILE A 58 -2.75 -9.13 -6.98
CA ILE A 58 -2.40 -10.15 -5.99
C ILE A 58 -2.97 -9.80 -4.61
N ALA A 59 -2.91 -8.53 -4.20
CA ALA A 59 -3.45 -8.06 -2.93
C ALA A 59 -4.98 -8.28 -2.85
N ILE A 60 -5.73 -7.90 -3.90
CA ILE A 60 -7.18 -8.12 -3.98
C ILE A 60 -7.52 -9.62 -3.86
N TRP A 61 -6.81 -10.46 -4.60
CA TRP A 61 -7.00 -11.89 -4.51
C TRP A 61 -6.67 -12.44 -3.10
N ALA A 62 -5.53 -12.05 -2.54
CA ALA A 62 -5.07 -12.54 -1.25
C ALA A 62 -5.99 -12.08 -0.10
N ALA A 63 -6.42 -10.81 -0.10
CA ALA A 63 -7.37 -10.26 0.85
C ALA A 63 -8.71 -10.99 0.79
N SER A 64 -9.27 -11.20 -0.43
CA SER A 64 -10.52 -11.93 -0.62
C SER A 64 -10.46 -13.37 -0.07
N GLU A 65 -9.41 -14.11 -0.40
CA GLU A 65 -9.24 -15.50 0.06
C GLU A 65 -8.96 -15.58 1.57
N ALA A 66 -8.24 -14.60 2.12
CA ALA A 66 -7.95 -14.53 3.55
C ALA A 66 -9.21 -14.26 4.37
N ASP A 67 -10.04 -13.29 3.98
CA ASP A 67 -11.33 -13.00 4.62
C ASP A 67 -12.26 -14.21 4.60
N LEU A 68 -12.41 -14.86 3.45
CA LEU A 68 -13.16 -16.11 3.35
C LEU A 68 -12.62 -17.21 4.27
N ALA A 69 -11.30 -17.28 4.41
CA ALA A 69 -10.65 -18.31 5.23
C ALA A 69 -10.67 -18.03 6.73
N TRP A 70 -10.88 -16.77 7.14
CA TRP A 70 -11.10 -16.37 8.55
C TRP A 70 -12.59 -16.24 8.89
N GLY A 71 -13.47 -16.20 7.89
CA GLY A 71 -14.91 -15.98 8.10
C GLY A 71 -15.22 -14.55 8.54
N THR A 72 -14.39 -13.60 8.12
CA THR A 72 -14.48 -12.19 8.46
C THR A 72 -14.76 -11.36 7.20
N HIS A 73 -15.08 -10.10 7.42
CA HIS A 73 -15.08 -9.06 6.40
C HIS A 73 -14.13 -7.98 6.90
N ASP A 74 -13.11 -7.65 6.13
CA ASP A 74 -12.08 -6.68 6.50
C ASP A 74 -11.35 -7.08 7.80
N CYS A 75 -10.61 -8.18 7.73
CA CYS A 75 -9.83 -8.65 8.87
C CYS A 75 -8.64 -7.73 9.12
N GLN A 76 -8.55 -7.14 10.30
CA GLN A 76 -7.44 -6.28 10.72
C GLN A 76 -6.02 -6.88 10.56
N LYS A 77 -5.93 -8.18 10.27
CA LYS A 77 -4.65 -8.85 9.97
C LYS A 77 -4.22 -8.70 8.52
N ILE A 78 -5.13 -8.26 7.66
CA ILE A 78 -4.81 -7.91 6.28
C ILE A 78 -4.05 -6.59 6.36
N CYS A 79 -2.90 -6.52 5.71
CA CYS A 79 -2.05 -5.33 5.65
C CYS A 79 -1.22 -5.27 4.34
N ILE A 80 -1.56 -6.13 3.37
CA ILE A 80 -0.99 -6.07 2.02
C ILE A 80 -1.51 -4.87 1.22
N ASP A 81 -2.73 -4.42 1.51
CA ASP A 81 -3.39 -3.23 1.00
C ASP A 81 -2.56 -1.97 1.29
N GLU A 82 -2.11 -1.77 2.52
CA GLU A 82 -1.23 -0.66 2.87
C GLU A 82 0.15 -0.77 2.18
N THR A 83 0.64 -1.99 1.99
CA THR A 83 1.89 -2.19 1.25
C THR A 83 1.76 -1.72 -0.20
N VAL A 84 0.67 -2.08 -0.89
CA VAL A 84 0.46 -1.67 -2.29
C VAL A 84 0.00 -0.22 -2.42
N GLY A 85 -0.76 0.31 -1.46
CA GLY A 85 -1.11 1.73 -1.39
C GLY A 85 0.15 2.62 -1.27
N TYR A 86 1.13 2.17 -0.50
CA TYR A 86 2.43 2.83 -0.41
C TYR A 86 3.21 2.77 -1.74
N PHE A 87 3.14 1.66 -2.51
CA PHE A 87 3.72 1.60 -3.86
C PHE A 87 3.12 2.66 -4.77
N VAL A 88 1.80 2.82 -4.75
CA VAL A 88 1.10 3.84 -5.54
C VAL A 88 1.56 5.24 -5.16
N THR A 89 1.75 5.51 -3.87
CA THR A 89 2.19 6.80 -3.34
C THR A 89 3.51 7.27 -3.94
N LEU A 90 4.46 6.36 -4.16
CA LEU A 90 5.81 6.70 -4.62
C LEU A 90 6.00 6.51 -6.13
N LEU A 91 4.92 6.19 -6.86
CA LEU A 91 4.98 6.01 -8.31
C LEU A 91 5.46 7.24 -9.09
N PRO A 92 5.02 8.48 -8.76
CA PRO A 92 5.36 9.65 -9.55
C PRO A 92 6.69 10.33 -9.18
N VAL A 93 7.39 9.86 -8.14
CA VAL A 93 8.55 10.55 -7.58
C VAL A 93 9.83 9.75 -7.71
N ASP A 94 10.95 10.47 -7.69
CA ASP A 94 12.27 9.86 -7.54
C ASP A 94 12.44 9.37 -6.09
N LYS A 95 12.86 8.10 -5.93
CA LYS A 95 12.87 7.40 -4.64
C LYS A 95 14.26 7.38 -4.01
N HIS A 96 15.22 8.09 -4.62
CA HIS A 96 16.58 8.13 -4.10
C HIS A 96 16.66 8.77 -2.71
N GLY A 97 17.26 8.04 -1.80
CA GLY A 97 17.43 8.47 -0.42
C GLY A 97 16.19 8.17 0.46
N TRP A 98 16.33 8.49 1.75
CA TRP A 98 15.32 8.20 2.75
C TRP A 98 14.17 9.23 2.82
N VAL A 99 14.41 10.47 2.34
CA VAL A 99 13.44 11.57 2.47
C VAL A 99 12.14 11.31 1.72
N PRO A 100 12.14 10.93 0.41
CA PRO A 100 10.91 10.61 -0.28
C PRO A 100 10.18 9.39 0.34
N LEU A 101 10.93 8.42 0.88
CA LEU A 101 10.34 7.25 1.53
C LEU A 101 9.58 7.64 2.80
N VAL A 102 10.15 8.52 3.64
CA VAL A 102 9.50 9.00 4.87
C VAL A 102 8.31 9.90 4.56
N PHE A 103 8.44 10.83 3.61
CA PHE A 103 7.34 11.70 3.21
C PHE A 103 6.18 10.89 2.63
N GLY A 104 6.47 9.93 1.75
CA GLY A 104 5.47 9.01 1.21
C GLY A 104 4.77 8.20 2.29
N PHE A 105 5.52 7.70 3.28
CA PHE A 105 4.95 6.98 4.43
C PHE A 105 3.97 7.86 5.21
N VAL A 106 4.38 9.07 5.59
CA VAL A 106 3.55 9.98 6.39
C VAL A 106 2.29 10.39 5.61
N LEU A 107 2.43 10.74 4.33
CA LEU A 107 1.31 11.17 3.50
C LEU A 107 0.34 10.01 3.24
N PHE A 108 0.86 8.84 2.89
CA PHE A 108 0.00 7.67 2.70
C PHE A 108 -0.80 7.37 3.97
N ARG A 109 -0.14 7.25 5.13
CA ARG A 109 -0.81 6.99 6.41
C ARG A 109 -1.80 8.09 6.78
N PHE A 110 -1.53 9.33 6.44
CA PHE A 110 -2.47 10.42 6.66
C PHE A 110 -3.77 10.22 5.86
N PHE A 111 -3.68 9.98 4.55
CA PHE A 111 -4.88 9.82 3.70
C PHE A 111 -5.64 8.54 4.00
N ASP A 112 -4.95 7.45 4.31
CA ASP A 112 -5.53 6.19 4.73
C ASP A 112 -6.29 6.33 6.06
N GLN A 113 -5.75 7.01 7.06
CA GLN A 113 -6.42 7.17 8.36
C GLN A 113 -7.55 8.21 8.35
N VAL A 114 -7.38 9.31 7.63
CA VAL A 114 -8.40 10.39 7.54
C VAL A 114 -9.55 9.99 6.62
N LYS A 115 -9.27 9.14 5.63
CA LYS A 115 -10.21 8.64 4.62
C LYS A 115 -11.07 9.77 4.01
N PRO A 116 -10.44 10.81 3.40
CA PRO A 116 -11.22 11.82 2.69
C PRO A 116 -11.93 11.21 1.48
N PRO A 117 -13.01 11.83 0.95
CA PRO A 117 -13.56 11.38 -0.32
C PRO A 117 -12.50 11.49 -1.43
N PRO A 118 -12.33 10.46 -2.31
CA PRO A 118 -13.18 9.28 -2.52
C PRO A 118 -12.84 8.04 -1.66
N VAL A 119 -11.78 8.06 -0.83
CA VAL A 119 -11.29 6.92 -0.05
C VAL A 119 -12.41 6.32 0.81
N ARG A 120 -13.10 7.17 1.59
CA ARG A 120 -14.22 6.74 2.43
C ARG A 120 -15.35 6.10 1.63
N TRP A 121 -15.64 6.63 0.45
CA TRP A 121 -16.70 6.08 -0.39
C TRP A 121 -16.36 4.66 -0.87
N LEU A 122 -15.08 4.39 -1.22
CA LEU A 122 -14.62 3.06 -1.61
C LEU A 122 -14.71 2.08 -0.44
N ASP A 123 -14.24 2.48 0.73
CA ASP A 123 -14.30 1.72 1.98
C ASP A 123 -15.75 1.31 2.35
N GLU A 124 -16.71 2.22 2.22
CA GLU A 124 -18.10 1.99 2.61
C GLU A 124 -18.93 1.23 1.55
N ASN A 125 -18.56 1.29 0.27
CA ASN A 125 -19.40 0.80 -0.83
C ASN A 125 -18.84 -0.44 -1.55
N LEU A 126 -17.57 -0.75 -1.39
CA LEU A 126 -16.98 -1.95 -1.97
C LEU A 126 -16.85 -3.05 -0.93
N ALA A 127 -17.13 -4.29 -1.34
CA ALA A 127 -17.07 -5.45 -0.46
C ALA A 127 -15.88 -6.35 -0.77
N GLY A 128 -15.43 -7.13 0.26
CA GLY A 128 -14.35 -8.10 0.14
C GLY A 128 -13.01 -7.47 -0.18
N GLY A 129 -12.09 -8.25 -0.77
CA GLY A 129 -10.74 -7.77 -1.08
C GLY A 129 -10.67 -6.56 -2.01
N TRP A 130 -11.72 -6.28 -2.79
CA TRP A 130 -11.79 -5.06 -3.59
C TRP A 130 -11.95 -3.82 -2.71
N GLY A 131 -12.84 -3.86 -1.71
CA GLY A 131 -13.02 -2.76 -0.77
C GLY A 131 -11.75 -2.48 0.01
N VAL A 132 -11.22 -3.55 0.64
CA VAL A 132 -10.01 -3.50 1.48
C VAL A 132 -8.79 -2.93 0.73
N VAL A 133 -8.63 -3.20 -0.57
CA VAL A 133 -7.42 -2.78 -1.30
C VAL A 133 -7.62 -1.47 -2.05
N LEU A 134 -8.82 -1.21 -2.60
CA LEU A 134 -9.00 -0.02 -3.46
C LEU A 134 -9.13 1.29 -2.67
N ASP A 135 -9.55 1.26 -1.42
CA ASP A 135 -9.51 2.45 -0.57
C ASP A 135 -8.06 2.87 -0.29
N ASP A 136 -7.16 1.91 -0.02
CA ASP A 136 -5.74 2.18 0.16
C ASP A 136 -5.03 2.61 -1.14
N VAL A 137 -5.43 2.02 -2.27
CA VAL A 137 -4.97 2.50 -3.59
C VAL A 137 -5.41 3.95 -3.81
N ALA A 138 -6.64 4.31 -3.47
CA ALA A 138 -7.12 5.69 -3.58
C ALA A 138 -6.40 6.65 -2.62
N ALA A 139 -6.15 6.22 -1.37
CA ALA A 139 -5.32 6.95 -0.43
C ALA A 139 -3.90 7.17 -0.97
N GLY A 140 -3.33 6.11 -1.58
CA GLY A 140 -2.04 6.16 -2.27
C GLY A 140 -2.02 7.14 -3.44
N VAL A 141 -3.07 7.20 -4.26
CA VAL A 141 -3.19 8.17 -5.36
C VAL A 141 -3.24 9.61 -4.82
N MET A 142 -3.99 9.86 -3.76
CA MET A 142 -4.04 11.20 -3.14
C MET A 142 -2.68 11.60 -2.57
N ALA A 143 -2.00 10.68 -1.90
CA ALA A 143 -0.65 10.90 -1.40
C ALA A 143 0.35 11.12 -2.56
N ALA A 144 0.22 10.37 -3.65
CA ALA A 144 1.06 10.52 -4.85
C ALA A 144 0.93 11.91 -5.49
N ILE A 145 -0.29 12.46 -5.55
CA ILE A 145 -0.52 13.82 -6.06
C ILE A 145 0.25 14.86 -5.21
N VAL A 146 0.18 14.72 -3.88
CA VAL A 146 0.92 15.61 -2.97
C VAL A 146 2.43 15.40 -3.11
N MET A 147 2.89 14.16 -3.17
CA MET A 147 4.30 13.82 -3.38
C MET A 147 4.85 14.41 -4.67
N TRP A 148 4.11 14.27 -5.78
CA TRP A 148 4.47 14.87 -7.06
C TRP A 148 4.61 16.40 -6.94
N GLY A 149 3.69 17.06 -6.24
CA GLY A 149 3.77 18.50 -5.99
C GLY A 149 5.02 18.87 -5.18
N LEU A 150 5.29 18.15 -4.08
CA LEU A 150 6.48 18.40 -3.24
C LEU A 150 7.78 18.24 -4.03
N GLU A 151 7.84 17.27 -4.93
CA GLU A 151 9.00 17.07 -5.80
C GLU A 151 9.11 18.17 -6.84
N HIS A 152 8.00 18.50 -7.53
CA HIS A 152 7.97 19.56 -8.54
C HIS A 152 8.43 20.92 -8.00
N PHE A 153 8.07 21.26 -6.77
CA PHE A 153 8.50 22.49 -6.11
C PHE A 153 9.87 22.38 -5.42
N GLY A 154 10.56 21.27 -5.59
CA GLY A 154 11.91 21.05 -5.05
C GLY A 154 11.96 20.97 -3.52
N VAL A 155 10.84 20.67 -2.85
CA VAL A 155 10.81 20.53 -1.38
C VAL A 155 11.60 19.31 -0.95
N VAL A 156 11.40 18.18 -1.65
CA VAL A 156 12.09 16.92 -1.37
C VAL A 156 13.60 17.11 -1.51
N ALA A 157 14.06 17.71 -2.62
CA ALA A 157 15.48 17.98 -2.86
C ALA A 157 16.09 18.87 -1.77
N ARG A 158 15.42 19.96 -1.39
CA ARG A 158 15.90 20.87 -0.33
C ARG A 158 16.07 20.17 1.02
N VAL A 159 15.13 19.29 1.39
CA VAL A 159 15.19 18.55 2.66
C VAL A 159 16.23 17.42 2.58
N SER A 160 16.46 16.84 1.40
CA SER A 160 17.51 15.84 1.17
C SER A 160 18.92 16.43 1.20
N GLY A 161 19.07 17.76 1.12
CA GLY A 161 20.37 18.42 1.03
C GLY A 161 21.04 18.31 -0.35
N LEU A 162 20.24 18.07 -1.38
CA LEU A 162 20.65 17.94 -2.79
C LEU A 162 20.44 19.26 -3.54
#